data_4b7959a9ad3939d6ef111ab429c8a701
#
_entry.id   4b7959a9ad3939d6ef111ab429c8a701
#
_cell.length_a   1.000
_cell.length_b   1.000
_cell.length_c   1.000
_cell.angle_alpha   90.00
_cell.angle_beta   90.00
_cell.angle_gamma   90.00
#
_symmetry.space_group_name_H-M   'P 1'
#
loop_
_entity.id
_entity.type
_entity.pdbx_description
1 polymer ?
#
loop_
_entity_poly.entity_id
_entity_poly.type
_entity_poly.pdbx_seq_one_letter_code
_entity_poly.pdbx_strand_id
1 'polypeptide(L)'
;MARENAPRPARRRFLRDMARAAGGLTAVAVVLGLGQQRSRASGVRLRPPGALGEPGFSRACVRCGQCVQACPYDTLKLATLVSGPEAGTPYFVARDIPCEMCEDIPCAKACPSGALNKEIASIDDARMGIAVLLDQENCLNFQGLRCDVCYRVCPSIDTAITLELERNTRTGKHARFLPTVHSDACTGCGKCEKACVLEQAAIKVLPLDLARGELGHHYRFGWLEGNHGKS
;
A
#
# COMPACT_ATOMS: atom_id res chain seq x y z
N MET A 1 63.16 -17.70 48.13
CA MET A 1 62.61 -16.54 47.37
C MET A 1 61.78 -17.06 46.20
N ALA A 2 60.50 -17.26 46.41
CA ALA A 2 59.57 -17.70 45.34
C ALA A 2 58.95 -16.45 44.71
N ARG A 3 59.19 -16.25 43.42
CA ARG A 3 58.49 -15.23 42.63
C ARG A 3 57.13 -15.79 42.24
N GLU A 4 56.14 -15.27 42.89
CA GLU A 4 54.71 -15.47 42.55
C GLU A 4 54.41 -14.83 41.22
N ASN A 5 54.17 -15.67 40.22
CA ASN A 5 53.70 -15.23 38.90
C ASN A 5 52.22 -14.84 38.99
N ALA A 6 51.96 -13.54 39.05
CA ALA A 6 50.60 -13.00 38.93
C ALA A 6 49.94 -13.36 37.59
N PRO A 7 48.63 -13.66 37.58
CA PRO A 7 47.97 -14.23 36.44
C PRO A 7 47.75 -13.19 35.31
N ARG A 8 48.13 -13.54 34.09
CA ARG A 8 47.86 -12.79 32.87
C ARG A 8 46.54 -13.23 32.18
N PRO A 9 45.36 -13.26 32.83
CA PRO A 9 44.15 -13.62 32.16
C PRO A 9 43.26 -12.43 31.74
N ALA A 10 43.48 -11.22 32.27
CA ALA A 10 42.56 -10.11 32.07
C ALA A 10 42.45 -9.64 30.62
N ARG A 11 43.55 -9.47 29.90
CA ARG A 11 43.52 -8.98 28.50
C ARG A 11 42.90 -9.98 27.53
N ARG A 12 43.22 -11.27 27.67
CA ARG A 12 42.65 -12.31 26.76
C ARG A 12 41.17 -12.58 27.04
N ARG A 13 40.71 -12.48 28.25
CA ARG A 13 39.29 -12.54 28.62
C ARG A 13 38.55 -11.32 28.07
N PHE A 14 39.05 -10.13 28.32
CA PHE A 14 38.48 -8.89 27.83
C PHE A 14 38.31 -8.88 26.29
N LEU A 15 39.37 -9.24 25.57
CA LEU A 15 39.30 -9.32 24.08
C LEU A 15 38.29 -10.36 23.61
N ARG A 16 38.15 -11.48 24.30
CA ARG A 16 37.16 -12.51 23.94
C ARG A 16 35.73 -12.07 24.24
N ASP A 17 35.53 -11.37 25.34
CA ASP A 17 34.22 -10.85 25.73
C ASP A 17 33.82 -9.68 24.85
N MET A 18 34.73 -8.81 24.44
CA MET A 18 34.49 -7.79 23.41
C MET A 18 34.15 -8.40 22.05
N ALA A 19 34.86 -9.44 21.62
CA ALA A 19 34.55 -10.11 20.37
C ALA A 19 33.17 -10.79 20.39
N ARG A 20 32.77 -11.37 21.52
CA ARG A 20 31.43 -11.94 21.72
C ARG A 20 30.34 -10.87 21.73
N ALA A 21 30.58 -9.75 22.41
CA ALA A 21 29.65 -8.62 22.45
C ALA A 21 29.48 -8.00 21.03
N ALA A 22 30.58 -7.79 20.31
CA ALA A 22 30.54 -7.30 18.92
C ALA A 22 29.82 -8.28 18.01
N GLY A 23 30.08 -9.58 18.10
CA GLY A 23 29.38 -10.63 17.34
C GLY A 23 27.88 -10.70 17.66
N GLY A 24 27.51 -10.51 18.91
CA GLY A 24 26.11 -10.44 19.34
C GLY A 24 25.37 -9.22 18.74
N LEU A 25 26.02 -8.03 18.79
CA LEU A 25 25.44 -6.80 18.22
C LEU A 25 25.28 -6.88 16.70
N THR A 26 26.27 -7.46 15.99
CA THR A 26 26.15 -7.66 14.54
C THR A 26 25.03 -8.64 14.19
N ALA A 27 24.87 -9.74 14.92
CA ALA A 27 23.79 -10.69 14.71
C ALA A 27 22.42 -10.06 14.92
N VAL A 28 22.24 -9.27 15.97
CA VAL A 28 21.01 -8.51 16.24
C VAL A 28 20.73 -7.50 15.12
N ALA A 29 21.75 -6.74 14.67
CA ALA A 29 21.61 -5.77 13.59
C ALA A 29 21.20 -6.44 12.26
N VAL A 30 21.76 -7.62 11.95
CA VAL A 30 21.40 -8.41 10.76
C VAL A 30 19.96 -8.91 10.86
N VAL A 31 19.55 -9.46 12.01
CA VAL A 31 18.15 -9.94 12.19
C VAL A 31 17.15 -8.79 12.09
N LEU A 32 17.45 -7.62 12.68
CA LEU A 32 16.61 -6.43 12.58
C LEU A 32 16.58 -5.89 11.13
N GLY A 33 17.72 -5.88 10.44
CA GLY A 33 17.81 -5.47 9.03
C GLY A 33 17.02 -6.38 8.10
N LEU A 34 17.10 -7.70 8.27
CA LEU A 34 16.33 -8.68 7.51
C LEU A 34 14.83 -8.56 7.82
N GLY A 35 14.46 -8.25 9.08
CA GLY A 35 13.09 -7.97 9.48
C GLY A 35 12.53 -6.73 8.79
N GLN A 36 13.32 -5.67 8.68
CA GLN A 36 12.92 -4.44 7.97
C GLN A 36 12.78 -4.64 6.46
N GLN A 37 13.64 -5.45 5.83
CA GLN A 37 13.50 -5.79 4.41
C GLN A 37 12.22 -6.58 4.12
N ARG A 38 11.86 -7.54 4.98
CA ARG A 38 10.58 -8.28 4.85
C ARG A 38 9.37 -7.37 5.04
N SER A 39 9.45 -6.37 5.92
CA SER A 39 8.35 -5.40 6.10
C SER A 39 8.16 -4.48 4.88
N ARG A 40 9.22 -4.20 4.12
CA ARG A 40 9.14 -3.45 2.85
C ARG A 40 8.58 -4.27 1.69
N ALA A 41 8.69 -5.59 1.74
CA ALA A 41 8.09 -6.50 0.78
C ALA A 41 6.59 -6.76 1.04
N SER A 42 6.06 -6.38 2.21
CA SER A 42 4.63 -6.35 2.48
C SER A 42 3.97 -5.30 1.59
N GLY A 43 2.85 -5.67 0.93
CA GLY A 43 2.11 -4.80 0.01
C GLY A 43 1.86 -3.39 0.55
N VAL A 44 1.57 -2.47 -0.34
CA VAL A 44 1.30 -1.07 -0.01
C VAL A 44 0.18 -0.99 1.03
N ARG A 45 0.41 -0.25 2.11
CA ARG A 45 -0.53 -0.07 3.20
C ARG A 45 -1.44 1.11 2.91
N LEU A 46 -2.72 0.87 2.91
CA LEU A 46 -3.74 1.88 2.69
C LEU A 46 -4.45 2.21 4.00
N ARG A 47 -4.90 3.45 4.15
CA ARG A 47 -5.66 3.89 5.31
C ARG A 47 -7.15 3.57 5.15
N PRO A 48 -7.90 3.41 6.26
CA PRO A 48 -9.35 3.20 6.23
C PRO A 48 -10.10 4.35 5.54
N PRO A 49 -11.36 4.13 5.11
CA PRO A 49 -12.21 5.20 4.62
C PRO A 49 -12.33 6.36 5.60
N GLY A 50 -12.31 7.58 5.07
CA GLY A 50 -12.41 8.79 5.87
C GLY A 50 -11.13 9.18 6.62
N ALA A 51 -10.01 8.49 6.43
CA ALA A 51 -8.75 8.85 7.06
C ALA A 51 -8.32 10.26 6.66
N LEU A 52 -7.86 11.04 7.64
CA LEU A 52 -7.22 12.33 7.38
C LEU A 52 -5.94 12.10 6.55
N GLY A 53 -5.55 13.11 5.78
CA GLY A 53 -4.25 13.08 5.08
C GLY A 53 -3.08 12.98 6.05
N GLU A 54 -1.99 12.30 5.64
CA GLU A 54 -0.75 12.30 6.43
C GLU A 54 -0.10 13.71 6.37
N PRO A 55 0.51 14.22 7.47
CA PRO A 55 0.71 13.59 8.77
C PRO A 55 -0.46 13.76 9.76
N GLY A 56 -1.60 14.32 9.33
CA GLY A 56 -2.77 14.59 10.18
C GLY A 56 -3.32 13.33 10.83
N PHE A 57 -3.46 12.27 10.04
CA PHE A 57 -3.94 10.97 10.52
C PHE A 57 -3.07 10.40 11.64
N SER A 58 -1.76 10.37 11.46
CA SER A 58 -0.83 9.83 12.45
C SER A 58 -0.82 10.60 13.76
N ARG A 59 -1.11 11.91 13.73
CA ARG A 59 -1.24 12.77 14.92
C ARG A 59 -2.56 12.57 15.65
N ALA A 60 -3.65 12.42 14.91
CA ALA A 60 -4.99 12.28 15.49
C ALA A 60 -5.30 10.85 15.96
N CYS A 61 -4.66 9.83 15.38
CA CYS A 61 -4.94 8.43 15.68
C CYS A 61 -4.41 8.03 17.07
N VAL A 62 -5.32 7.75 17.99
CA VAL A 62 -4.99 7.26 19.35
C VAL A 62 -4.71 5.76 19.41
N ARG A 63 -4.69 5.06 18.27
CA ARG A 63 -4.32 3.63 18.14
C ARG A 63 -5.19 2.68 18.97
N CYS A 64 -6.46 3.02 19.21
CA CYS A 64 -7.37 2.25 20.04
C CYS A 64 -7.90 0.95 19.40
N GLY A 65 -7.77 0.79 18.08
CA GLY A 65 -8.19 -0.42 17.35
C GLY A 65 -9.71 -0.54 17.12
N GLN A 66 -10.54 0.40 17.55
CA GLN A 66 -12.00 0.31 17.41
C GLN A 66 -12.45 0.21 15.96
N CYS A 67 -11.79 0.93 15.04
CA CYS A 67 -12.07 0.85 13.60
C CYS A 67 -11.80 -0.56 13.03
N VAL A 68 -10.79 -1.26 13.56
CA VAL A 68 -10.47 -2.64 13.16
C VAL A 68 -11.58 -3.58 13.63
N GLN A 69 -12.01 -3.45 14.89
CA GLN A 69 -13.09 -4.28 15.45
C GLN A 69 -14.45 -4.01 14.79
N ALA A 70 -14.68 -2.77 14.36
CA ALA A 70 -15.92 -2.39 13.68
C ALA A 70 -15.98 -2.85 12.21
N CYS A 71 -14.88 -3.32 11.63
CA CYS A 71 -14.86 -3.79 10.25
C CYS A 71 -15.46 -5.20 10.16
N PRO A 72 -16.61 -5.40 9.48
CA PRO A 72 -17.25 -6.72 9.42
C PRO A 72 -16.54 -7.71 8.49
N TYR A 73 -15.55 -7.25 7.71
CA TYR A 73 -14.84 -8.06 6.71
C TYR A 73 -13.39 -8.34 7.07
N ASP A 74 -12.95 -7.98 8.28
CA ASP A 74 -11.56 -8.15 8.73
C ASP A 74 -10.52 -7.52 7.79
N THR A 75 -10.93 -6.52 7.01
CA THR A 75 -10.06 -5.81 6.08
C THR A 75 -8.96 -5.05 6.80
N LEU A 76 -9.30 -4.42 7.94
CA LEU A 76 -8.39 -3.56 8.68
C LEU A 76 -7.51 -4.36 9.63
N LYS A 77 -6.22 -4.02 9.68
CA LYS A 77 -5.21 -4.59 10.57
C LYS A 77 -4.49 -3.46 11.30
N LEU A 78 -3.97 -3.73 12.49
CA LEU A 78 -3.09 -2.80 13.20
C LEU A 78 -1.63 -3.02 12.79
N ALA A 79 -0.93 -1.94 12.51
CA ALA A 79 0.48 -1.99 12.20
C ALA A 79 1.28 -2.52 13.41
N THR A 80 2.21 -3.44 13.15
CA THR A 80 3.04 -4.06 14.19
C THR A 80 4.13 -3.10 14.67
N LEU A 81 4.78 -3.41 15.80
CA LEU A 81 5.89 -2.61 16.35
C LEU A 81 7.05 -2.41 15.37
N VAL A 82 7.28 -3.37 14.47
CA VAL A 82 8.30 -3.29 13.42
C VAL A 82 8.02 -2.18 12.40
N SER A 83 6.80 -1.66 12.36
CA SER A 83 6.39 -0.56 11.46
C SER A 83 6.88 0.83 11.91
N GLY A 84 7.63 0.90 13.02
CA GLY A 84 8.18 2.16 13.53
C GLY A 84 7.09 3.16 13.96
N PRO A 85 7.14 4.42 13.50
CA PRO A 85 6.20 5.46 13.92
C PRO A 85 4.72 5.14 13.66
N GLU A 86 4.46 4.29 12.69
CA GLU A 86 3.10 3.85 12.31
C GLU A 86 2.55 2.71 13.19
N ALA A 87 3.37 2.16 14.11
CA ALA A 87 2.96 1.05 14.97
C ALA A 87 1.61 1.34 15.67
N GLY A 88 0.70 0.36 15.62
CA GLY A 88 -0.64 0.46 16.19
C GLY A 88 -1.66 1.24 15.36
N THR A 89 -1.27 1.85 14.24
CA THR A 89 -2.24 2.52 13.35
C THR A 89 -2.96 1.50 12.45
N PRO A 90 -4.24 1.74 12.13
CA PRO A 90 -4.99 0.88 11.23
C PRO A 90 -4.55 1.04 9.78
N TYR A 91 -4.50 -0.07 9.06
CA TYR A 91 -4.21 -0.12 7.63
C TYR A 91 -4.87 -1.34 7.01
N PHE A 92 -4.94 -1.36 5.69
CA PHE A 92 -5.24 -2.57 4.93
C PHE A 92 -4.29 -2.72 3.73
N VAL A 93 -4.24 -3.93 3.18
CA VAL A 93 -3.48 -4.26 1.98
C VAL A 93 -4.49 -4.73 0.93
N ALA A 94 -4.60 -3.97 -0.15
CA ALA A 94 -5.59 -4.21 -1.19
C ALA A 94 -5.52 -5.62 -1.78
N ARG A 95 -4.32 -6.16 -1.96
CA ARG A 95 -4.10 -7.50 -2.51
C ARG A 95 -4.56 -8.62 -1.55
N ASP A 96 -4.51 -8.38 -0.23
CA ASP A 96 -4.94 -9.37 0.78
C ASP A 96 -6.46 -9.37 0.91
N ILE A 97 -7.00 -8.31 1.50
CA ILE A 97 -8.43 -8.11 1.74
C ILE A 97 -8.76 -6.65 1.40
N PRO A 98 -9.41 -6.37 0.25
CA PRO A 98 -9.78 -5.03 -0.16
C PRO A 98 -10.89 -4.46 0.72
N CYS A 99 -11.13 -3.15 0.64
CA CYS A 99 -12.28 -2.54 1.30
C CYS A 99 -13.58 -2.94 0.58
N GLU A 100 -14.55 -3.45 1.33
CA GLU A 100 -15.84 -3.90 0.78
C GLU A 100 -16.83 -2.75 0.50
N MET A 101 -16.45 -1.50 0.80
CA MET A 101 -17.26 -0.32 0.48
C MET A 101 -18.62 -0.31 1.18
N CYS A 102 -18.62 -0.51 2.52
CA CYS A 102 -19.84 -0.50 3.33
C CYS A 102 -20.53 0.87 3.26
N GLU A 103 -21.83 0.90 2.97
CA GLU A 103 -22.62 2.14 2.89
C GLU A 103 -22.64 2.91 4.23
N ASP A 104 -22.69 2.19 5.34
CA ASP A 104 -22.74 2.74 6.69
C ASP A 104 -21.38 3.13 7.29
N ILE A 105 -20.27 2.79 6.62
CA ILE A 105 -18.87 3.08 6.98
C ILE A 105 -18.58 2.87 8.48
N PRO A 106 -18.78 1.66 9.01
CA PRO A 106 -18.74 1.42 10.45
C PRO A 106 -17.39 1.73 11.08
N CYS A 107 -16.29 1.55 10.34
CA CYS A 107 -14.94 1.85 10.79
C CYS A 107 -14.72 3.36 11.05
N ALA A 108 -15.28 4.25 10.22
CA ALA A 108 -15.19 5.68 10.43
C ALA A 108 -16.08 6.13 11.62
N LYS A 109 -17.30 5.61 11.70
CA LYS A 109 -18.23 5.91 12.81
C LYS A 109 -17.68 5.49 14.17
N ALA A 110 -16.93 4.38 14.24
CA ALA A 110 -16.34 3.89 15.47
C ALA A 110 -15.10 4.68 15.94
N CYS A 111 -14.55 5.60 15.13
CA CYS A 111 -13.34 6.33 15.49
C CYS A 111 -13.60 7.39 16.57
N PRO A 112 -13.06 7.29 17.81
CA PRO A 112 -13.33 8.26 18.87
C PRO A 112 -12.54 9.57 18.70
N SER A 113 -11.38 9.51 18.04
CA SER A 113 -10.42 10.63 17.98
C SER A 113 -10.58 11.56 16.79
N GLY A 114 -11.49 11.23 15.83
CA GLY A 114 -11.62 12.00 14.60
C GLY A 114 -10.50 11.80 13.59
N ALA A 115 -9.59 10.84 13.80
CA ALA A 115 -8.59 10.45 12.81
C ALA A 115 -9.25 9.91 11.52
N LEU A 116 -10.43 9.32 11.66
CA LEU A 116 -11.33 9.00 10.55
C LEU A 116 -12.51 9.97 10.60
N ASN A 117 -12.81 10.63 9.49
CA ASN A 117 -13.92 11.54 9.36
C ASN A 117 -15.24 10.78 9.47
N LYS A 118 -16.02 11.07 10.52
CA LYS A 118 -17.34 10.46 10.75
C LYS A 118 -18.45 11.08 9.88
N GLU A 119 -18.20 12.28 9.38
CA GLU A 119 -19.18 13.08 8.62
C GLU A 119 -19.12 12.77 7.12
N ILE A 120 -18.30 11.78 6.71
CA ILE A 120 -18.28 11.32 5.33
C ILE A 120 -19.68 10.82 4.95
N ALA A 121 -20.29 11.49 3.97
CA ALA A 121 -21.70 11.27 3.64
C ALA A 121 -21.91 9.96 2.87
N SER A 122 -20.99 9.63 1.98
CA SER A 122 -21.01 8.41 1.17
C SER A 122 -19.65 7.74 1.15
N ILE A 123 -19.64 6.42 1.06
CA ILE A 123 -18.41 5.66 0.86
C ILE A 123 -17.75 6.00 -0.49
N ASP A 124 -18.52 6.48 -1.46
CA ASP A 124 -18.01 6.91 -2.76
C ASP A 124 -17.16 8.19 -2.66
N ASP A 125 -17.31 8.96 -1.59
CA ASP A 125 -16.48 10.12 -1.28
C ASP A 125 -15.16 9.74 -0.61
N ALA A 126 -15.00 8.48 -0.22
CA ALA A 126 -13.77 8.02 0.40
C ALA A 126 -12.59 8.09 -0.59
N ARG A 127 -11.44 8.50 -0.07
CA ARG A 127 -10.18 8.59 -0.84
C ARG A 127 -9.10 7.85 -0.07
N MET A 128 -9.11 6.51 -0.14
CA MET A 128 -8.16 5.63 0.54
C MET A 128 -6.83 5.51 -0.22
N GLY A 129 -6.85 5.82 -1.51
CA GLY A 129 -5.76 5.75 -2.44
C GLY A 129 -6.27 5.88 -3.87
N ILE A 130 -5.40 5.66 -4.85
CA ILE A 130 -5.74 5.66 -6.27
C ILE A 130 -5.19 4.39 -6.91
N ALA A 131 -6.02 3.71 -7.70
CA ALA A 131 -5.57 2.58 -8.50
C ALA A 131 -4.72 3.09 -9.68
N VAL A 132 -3.55 2.49 -9.84
CA VAL A 132 -2.61 2.83 -10.91
C VAL A 132 -2.18 1.57 -11.63
N LEU A 133 -2.23 1.57 -12.94
CA LEU A 133 -1.72 0.47 -13.76
C LEU A 133 -0.20 0.60 -13.89
N LEU A 134 0.54 -0.04 -12.97
CA LEU A 134 1.98 0.07 -12.88
C LEU A 134 2.71 -0.82 -13.89
N ASP A 135 2.17 -2.01 -14.15
CA ASP A 135 2.79 -3.02 -15.00
C ASP A 135 1.94 -3.22 -16.26
N GLN A 136 2.13 -2.33 -17.21
CA GLN A 136 1.44 -2.41 -18.49
C GLN A 136 1.98 -3.58 -19.35
N GLU A 137 3.25 -3.91 -19.23
CA GLU A 137 3.89 -4.93 -20.04
C GLU A 137 3.32 -6.33 -19.78
N ASN A 138 3.03 -6.65 -18.52
CA ASN A 138 2.44 -7.94 -18.14
C ASN A 138 0.90 -7.91 -18.13
N CYS A 139 0.28 -6.74 -18.24
CA CYS A 139 -1.18 -6.65 -18.30
C CYS A 139 -1.72 -7.32 -19.57
N LEU A 140 -2.61 -8.29 -19.42
CA LEU A 140 -3.16 -9.07 -20.53
C LEU A 140 -3.81 -8.20 -21.62
N ASN A 141 -4.50 -7.13 -21.23
CA ASN A 141 -5.12 -6.20 -22.18
C ASN A 141 -4.06 -5.47 -23.03
N PHE A 142 -2.97 -5.04 -22.41
CA PHE A 142 -1.87 -4.38 -23.13
C PHE A 142 -1.11 -5.37 -24.03
N GLN A 143 -1.09 -6.65 -23.65
CA GLN A 143 -0.57 -7.72 -24.51
C GLN A 143 -1.51 -8.09 -25.67
N GLY A 144 -2.72 -7.51 -25.70
CA GLY A 144 -3.72 -7.77 -26.75
C GLY A 144 -4.59 -9.00 -26.48
N LEU A 145 -4.56 -9.52 -25.26
CA LEU A 145 -5.50 -10.55 -24.78
C LEU A 145 -6.71 -9.85 -24.17
N ARG A 146 -7.86 -10.51 -24.16
CA ARG A 146 -9.05 -9.95 -23.52
C ARG A 146 -9.03 -10.22 -22.02
N CYS A 147 -9.00 -9.16 -21.24
CA CYS A 147 -9.14 -9.21 -19.78
C CYS A 147 -9.86 -7.95 -19.30
N ASP A 148 -11.00 -8.10 -18.64
CA ASP A 148 -11.82 -6.99 -18.15
C ASP A 148 -12.09 -7.11 -16.62
N VAL A 149 -11.34 -7.94 -15.92
CA VAL A 149 -11.60 -8.29 -14.52
C VAL A 149 -11.54 -7.06 -13.60
N CYS A 150 -10.49 -6.23 -13.70
CA CYS A 150 -10.35 -5.02 -12.88
C CYS A 150 -11.47 -4.01 -13.10
N TYR A 151 -11.98 -3.91 -14.33
CA TYR A 151 -13.12 -3.08 -14.69
C TYR A 151 -14.42 -3.63 -14.07
N ARG A 152 -14.69 -4.93 -14.22
CA ARG A 152 -15.95 -5.55 -13.76
C ARG A 152 -16.14 -5.58 -12.26
N VAL A 153 -15.05 -5.65 -11.49
CA VAL A 153 -15.11 -5.70 -10.01
C VAL A 153 -15.14 -4.33 -9.38
N CYS A 154 -15.02 -3.26 -10.16
CA CYS A 154 -15.05 -1.90 -9.66
C CYS A 154 -16.46 -1.53 -9.19
N PRO A 155 -16.66 -1.09 -7.93
CA PRO A 155 -17.96 -0.62 -7.46
C PRO A 155 -18.47 0.60 -8.25
N SER A 156 -17.54 1.46 -8.68
CA SER A 156 -17.83 2.66 -9.50
C SER A 156 -17.42 2.41 -10.96
N ILE A 157 -17.92 1.30 -11.54
CA ILE A 157 -17.72 0.93 -12.94
C ILE A 157 -18.19 2.07 -13.85
N ASP A 158 -17.54 2.27 -15.00
CA ASP A 158 -17.77 3.35 -15.97
C ASP A 158 -17.51 4.78 -15.46
N THR A 159 -17.31 4.94 -14.15
CA THR A 159 -16.99 6.23 -13.54
C THR A 159 -15.54 6.27 -13.06
N ALA A 160 -15.13 5.32 -12.21
CA ALA A 160 -13.76 5.26 -11.67
C ALA A 160 -12.80 4.46 -12.56
N ILE A 161 -13.32 3.57 -13.38
CA ILE A 161 -12.55 2.79 -14.34
C ILE A 161 -13.37 2.60 -15.63
N THR A 162 -12.74 2.86 -16.76
CA THR A 162 -13.31 2.67 -18.09
C THR A 162 -12.45 1.74 -18.94
N LEU A 163 -13.00 1.23 -20.04
CA LEU A 163 -12.24 0.47 -21.03
C LEU A 163 -12.15 1.29 -22.32
N GLU A 164 -10.96 1.77 -22.61
CA GLU A 164 -10.70 2.49 -23.85
C GLU A 164 -10.34 1.52 -24.97
N LEU A 165 -11.02 1.71 -26.12
CA LEU A 165 -10.73 0.95 -27.32
C LEU A 165 -9.50 1.52 -28.02
N GLU A 166 -8.51 0.67 -28.24
CA GLU A 166 -7.33 1.01 -29.01
C GLU A 166 -7.07 -0.03 -30.08
N ARG A 167 -6.59 0.42 -31.25
CA ARG A 167 -6.23 -0.49 -32.34
C ARG A 167 -5.04 -1.36 -31.91
N ASN A 168 -5.19 -2.68 -32.08
CA ASN A 168 -4.07 -3.60 -31.82
C ASN A 168 -3.04 -3.53 -32.95
N THR A 169 -1.99 -2.75 -32.76
CA THR A 169 -0.93 -2.55 -33.75
C THR A 169 -0.06 -3.81 -33.94
N ARG A 170 0.01 -4.70 -32.94
CA ARG A 170 0.81 -5.93 -32.99
C ARG A 170 0.22 -6.97 -33.95
N THR A 171 -1.09 -7.17 -33.92
CA THR A 171 -1.73 -8.22 -34.73
C THR A 171 -2.51 -7.65 -35.90
N GLY A 172 -2.81 -6.37 -35.91
CA GLY A 172 -3.70 -5.72 -36.88
C GLY A 172 -5.16 -6.20 -36.80
N LYS A 173 -5.44 -7.17 -35.94
CA LYS A 173 -6.76 -7.79 -35.73
C LYS A 173 -7.19 -7.53 -34.30
N HIS A 174 -8.48 -7.30 -34.10
CA HIS A 174 -9.10 -7.02 -32.80
C HIS A 174 -8.65 -5.72 -32.13
N ALA A 175 -9.54 -5.08 -31.43
CA ALA A 175 -9.23 -3.95 -30.58
C ALA A 175 -8.68 -4.42 -29.23
N ARG A 176 -7.80 -3.62 -28.61
CA ARG A 176 -7.42 -3.74 -27.21
C ARG A 176 -8.41 -2.95 -26.37
N PHE A 177 -8.79 -3.48 -25.22
CA PHE A 177 -9.65 -2.82 -24.25
C PHE A 177 -8.79 -2.40 -23.07
N LEU A 178 -8.29 -1.19 -23.07
CA LEU A 178 -7.32 -0.72 -22.10
C LEU A 178 -8.02 -0.16 -20.87
N PRO A 179 -7.81 -0.73 -19.66
CA PRO A 179 -8.39 -0.20 -18.45
C PRO A 179 -7.76 1.16 -18.12
N THR A 180 -8.60 2.18 -18.04
CA THR A 180 -8.21 3.56 -17.69
C THR A 180 -8.87 3.93 -16.38
N VAL A 181 -8.06 4.35 -15.40
CA VAL A 181 -8.52 4.77 -14.07
C VAL A 181 -8.71 6.28 -14.05
N HIS A 182 -9.86 6.73 -13.56
CA HIS A 182 -10.18 8.13 -13.33
C HIS A 182 -9.94 8.46 -11.85
N SER A 183 -8.92 9.25 -11.59
CA SER A 183 -8.42 9.52 -10.23
C SER A 183 -9.41 10.28 -9.34
N ASP A 184 -10.27 11.10 -9.93
CA ASP A 184 -11.31 11.89 -9.27
C ASP A 184 -12.46 11.02 -8.72
N ALA A 185 -12.77 9.92 -9.40
CA ALA A 185 -13.83 8.99 -9.02
C ALA A 185 -13.31 7.74 -8.28
N CYS A 186 -12.01 7.47 -8.34
CA CYS A 186 -11.43 6.29 -7.71
C CYS A 186 -11.37 6.43 -6.19
N THR A 187 -12.05 5.55 -5.45
CA THR A 187 -12.05 5.51 -3.98
C THR A 187 -10.82 4.84 -3.38
N GLY A 188 -10.09 4.05 -4.18
CA GLY A 188 -8.93 3.29 -3.70
C GLY A 188 -9.29 2.04 -2.89
N CYS A 189 -10.48 1.46 -3.09
CA CYS A 189 -10.96 0.30 -2.33
C CYS A 189 -10.10 -0.96 -2.51
N GLY A 190 -9.39 -1.10 -3.63
CA GLY A 190 -8.47 -2.21 -3.87
C GLY A 190 -9.07 -3.45 -4.52
N LYS A 191 -10.37 -3.49 -4.83
CA LYS A 191 -11.00 -4.65 -5.46
C LYS A 191 -10.38 -5.00 -6.81
N CYS A 192 -9.99 -4.01 -7.60
CA CYS A 192 -9.31 -4.21 -8.88
C CYS A 192 -7.93 -4.86 -8.72
N GLU A 193 -7.16 -4.47 -7.70
CA GLU A 193 -5.86 -5.08 -7.39
C GLU A 193 -6.04 -6.53 -6.92
N LYS A 194 -6.98 -6.77 -6.00
CA LYS A 194 -7.29 -8.11 -5.50
C LYS A 194 -7.70 -9.08 -6.60
N ALA A 195 -8.55 -8.62 -7.50
CA ALA A 195 -9.11 -9.44 -8.55
C ALA A 195 -8.16 -9.67 -9.75
N CYS A 196 -7.07 -8.91 -9.85
CA CYS A 196 -6.11 -9.08 -10.94
C CYS A 196 -5.63 -10.53 -11.00
N VAL A 197 -5.74 -11.14 -12.19
CA VAL A 197 -5.44 -12.56 -12.42
C VAL A 197 -3.94 -12.89 -12.40
N LEU A 198 -3.09 -11.86 -12.49
CA LEU A 198 -1.64 -12.03 -12.45
C LEU A 198 -1.17 -12.27 -11.01
N GLU A 199 -0.14 -13.07 -10.83
CA GLU A 199 0.49 -13.29 -9.53
C GLU A 199 0.96 -11.96 -8.91
N GLN A 200 1.66 -11.15 -9.69
CA GLN A 200 1.92 -9.74 -9.39
C GLN A 200 0.85 -8.91 -10.10
N ALA A 201 -0.04 -8.28 -9.34
CA ALA A 201 -1.10 -7.46 -9.92
C ALA A 201 -0.52 -6.33 -10.76
N ALA A 202 -0.95 -6.22 -12.02
CA ALA A 202 -0.56 -5.13 -12.91
C ALA A 202 -1.14 -3.78 -12.48
N ILE A 203 -2.32 -3.79 -11.88
CA ILE A 203 -2.98 -2.63 -11.29
C ILE A 203 -2.81 -2.69 -9.77
N LYS A 204 -2.32 -1.61 -9.17
CA LYS A 204 -2.10 -1.50 -7.72
C LYS A 204 -2.72 -0.24 -7.18
N VAL A 205 -3.19 -0.28 -5.95
CA VAL A 205 -3.67 0.91 -5.26
C VAL A 205 -2.53 1.53 -4.46
N LEU A 206 -2.25 2.78 -4.72
CA LEU A 206 -1.23 3.56 -4.04
C LEU A 206 -1.89 4.61 -3.12
N PRO A 207 -1.31 4.92 -1.95
CA PRO A 207 -1.69 6.08 -1.15
C PRO A 207 -1.64 7.35 -1.98
N LEU A 208 -2.46 8.34 -1.65
CA LEU A 208 -2.59 9.58 -2.42
C LEU A 208 -1.27 10.35 -2.58
N ASP A 209 -0.42 10.32 -1.56
CA ASP A 209 0.90 10.95 -1.54
C ASP A 209 1.92 10.27 -2.46
N LEU A 210 1.76 8.96 -2.69
CA LEU A 210 2.61 8.19 -3.60
C LEU A 210 2.09 8.17 -5.03
N ALA A 211 0.79 8.30 -5.19
CA ALA A 211 0.10 8.23 -6.48
C ALA A 211 0.29 9.48 -7.33
N ARG A 212 1.40 10.15 -7.29
CA ARG A 212 1.81 11.37 -8.01
C ARG A 212 0.90 11.73 -9.18
N GLY A 213 0.04 12.70 -9.03
CA GLY A 213 -0.86 13.20 -10.05
C GLY A 213 -1.91 14.11 -9.44
N GLU A 214 -2.45 15.02 -10.22
CA GLU A 214 -3.59 15.82 -9.82
C GLU A 214 -4.87 15.01 -9.93
N LEU A 215 -5.79 15.17 -8.99
CA LEU A 215 -7.12 14.56 -9.06
C LEU A 215 -7.84 15.06 -10.32
N GLY A 216 -8.49 14.16 -11.04
CA GLY A 216 -9.19 14.47 -12.28
C GLY A 216 -8.41 14.21 -13.56
N HIS A 217 -7.12 13.88 -13.48
CA HIS A 217 -6.34 13.48 -14.64
C HIS A 217 -6.31 11.96 -14.83
N HIS A 218 -6.37 11.53 -16.10
CA HIS A 218 -6.22 10.12 -16.45
C HIS A 218 -4.77 9.70 -16.30
N TYR A 219 -4.52 8.75 -15.43
CA TYR A 219 -3.15 8.25 -15.18
C TYR A 219 -2.42 7.76 -16.42
N ARG A 220 -3.15 7.21 -17.37
CA ARG A 220 -2.58 6.71 -18.62
C ARG A 220 -2.00 7.81 -19.49
N PHE A 221 -2.58 9.00 -19.48
CA PHE A 221 -2.19 10.11 -20.34
C PHE A 221 -1.30 11.14 -19.65
N GLY A 222 -1.22 11.18 -18.34
CA GLY A 222 -0.42 12.14 -17.58
C GLY A 222 1.07 12.14 -17.93
N TRP A 223 1.59 11.01 -18.43
CA TRP A 223 2.97 10.92 -18.93
C TRP A 223 3.15 11.47 -20.34
N LEU A 224 2.08 11.49 -21.14
CA LEU A 224 2.11 11.98 -22.52
C LEU A 224 1.91 13.48 -22.59
N GLU A 225 1.10 14.05 -21.70
CA GLU A 225 0.82 15.49 -21.65
C GLU A 225 2.05 16.33 -21.23
N GLY A 226 2.93 15.76 -20.40
CA GLY A 226 4.18 16.41 -19.99
C GLY A 226 5.18 16.67 -21.12
N ASN A 227 5.04 16.03 -22.29
CA ASN A 227 5.94 16.18 -23.43
C ASN A 227 5.42 17.13 -24.53
N HIS A 228 4.16 17.56 -24.49
CA HIS A 228 3.60 18.46 -25.51
C HIS A 228 3.75 19.96 -25.18
N GLY A 229 4.26 20.31 -24.01
CA GLY A 229 4.45 21.70 -23.56
C GLY A 229 5.84 22.28 -23.78
N LYS A 230 6.73 21.63 -24.55
CA LYS A 230 8.07 22.13 -24.90
C LYS A 230 8.31 21.98 -26.40
N SER A 231 7.68 22.83 -27.18
CA SER A 231 8.09 23.17 -28.55
C SER A 231 7.94 24.64 -28.76
#